data_8a8214ef7db57fcd3760fd729abb25ac
#
_entry.id   8a8214ef7db57fcd3760fd729abb25ac
#
_cell.length_a   1.000
_cell.length_b   1.000
_cell.length_c   1.000
_cell.angle_alpha   90.00
_cell.angle_beta   90.00
_cell.angle_gamma   90.00
#
_symmetry.space_group_name_H-M   'P 1'
#
loop_
_entity.id
_entity.type
_entity.pdbx_description
1 polymer ?
#
loop_
_entity_poly.entity_id
_entity_poly.type
_entity_poly.pdbx_seq_one_letter_code
_entity_poly.pdbx_strand_id
1 'polypeptide(L)'
;KEGMAPFFALYVGADEKNSSMNIVQLYQAGLGMGDRDYYLLEDESSQKMREAYKNYITRLFTLIGCSPEQADAAVNAIMKIERGIAEVSFSREDLRDSQKNYNKMSIEDFKAKNDLLNWDVYFESMGMMDIKYLDAKQLSFYEGLSALMKNTTLDEQKYYLTFNLLSSAAPYLSDPFVAADFDFYGKTMSGRQEQQPRWKRALSTVNGALSEAVGQMYVAKYFPASSKEKMLKMVGDLQKALGDRCDSES
;
A
#
# COMPACT_ATOMS: atom_id res chain seq x y z
N LYS A 1 -7.01 4.41 13.03
CA LYS A 1 -6.86 5.23 11.80
C LYS A 1 -5.38 5.52 11.53
N GLU A 2 -4.54 4.51 11.69
CA GLU A 2 -3.08 4.66 11.64
C GLU A 2 -2.52 4.59 10.21
N GLY A 3 -3.39 4.62 9.17
CA GLY A 3 -2.97 4.57 7.77
C GLY A 3 -2.43 3.22 7.31
N MET A 4 -2.62 2.16 8.09
CA MET A 4 -2.21 0.82 7.71
C MET A 4 -3.28 0.13 6.83
N ALA A 5 -2.81 -0.64 5.86
CA ALA A 5 -3.65 -1.46 4.98
C ALA A 5 -3.19 -2.93 5.06
N PRO A 6 -3.37 -3.61 6.20
CA PRO A 6 -2.78 -4.92 6.44
C PRO A 6 -3.33 -6.01 5.50
N PHE A 7 -4.55 -5.90 5.03
CA PHE A 7 -5.15 -6.90 4.14
C PHE A 7 -5.57 -6.31 2.78
N PHE A 8 -6.10 -5.11 2.80
CA PHE A 8 -6.53 -4.37 1.60
C PHE A 8 -6.45 -2.87 1.87
N ALA A 9 -6.33 -2.08 0.82
CA ALA A 9 -6.39 -0.63 0.89
C ALA A 9 -7.81 -0.14 0.59
N LEU A 10 -8.21 0.94 1.25
CA LEU A 10 -9.44 1.67 0.96
C LEU A 10 -9.09 3.14 0.71
N TYR A 11 -9.59 3.68 -0.38
CA TYR A 11 -9.45 5.10 -0.70
C TYR A 11 -10.69 5.61 -1.44
N VAL A 12 -10.83 6.91 -1.53
CA VAL A 12 -11.89 7.58 -2.30
C VAL A 12 -11.25 8.28 -3.49
N GLY A 13 -11.76 8.01 -4.67
CA GLY A 13 -11.26 8.61 -5.92
C GLY A 13 -12.38 8.73 -6.94
N ALA A 14 -12.10 9.38 -8.08
CA ALA A 14 -13.05 9.48 -9.16
C ALA A 14 -13.46 8.10 -9.68
N ASP A 15 -14.73 7.93 -9.96
CA ASP A 15 -15.23 6.74 -10.65
C ASP A 15 -14.70 6.74 -12.09
N GLU A 16 -14.02 5.67 -12.50
CA GLU A 16 -13.36 5.58 -13.81
C GLU A 16 -14.33 5.70 -15.00
N LYS A 17 -15.61 5.34 -14.81
CA LYS A 17 -16.65 5.48 -15.83
C LYS A 17 -17.52 6.72 -15.67
N ASN A 18 -17.34 7.48 -14.57
CA ASN A 18 -18.02 8.75 -14.34
C ASN A 18 -17.15 9.68 -13.49
N SER A 19 -16.18 10.33 -14.12
CA SER A 19 -15.17 11.18 -13.45
C SER A 19 -15.76 12.39 -12.69
N SER A 20 -17.03 12.70 -12.86
CA SER A 20 -17.72 13.73 -12.08
C SER A 20 -18.16 13.27 -10.68
N MET A 21 -18.05 11.97 -10.39
CA MET A 21 -18.44 11.35 -9.14
C MET A 21 -17.24 10.71 -8.46
N ASN A 22 -17.15 10.83 -7.14
CA ASN A 22 -16.24 10.05 -6.33
C ASN A 22 -16.89 8.75 -5.88
N ILE A 23 -16.09 7.69 -5.80
CA ILE A 23 -16.51 6.38 -5.33
C ILE A 23 -15.48 5.82 -4.34
N VAL A 24 -15.95 5.05 -3.38
CA VAL A 24 -15.05 4.25 -2.50
C VAL A 24 -14.45 3.12 -3.33
N GLN A 25 -13.14 3.00 -3.28
CA GLN A 25 -12.39 1.98 -3.99
C GLN A 25 -11.66 1.10 -2.99
N LEU A 26 -11.80 -0.20 -3.17
CA LEU A 26 -11.04 -1.22 -2.45
C LEU A 26 -9.96 -1.78 -3.38
N TYR A 27 -8.75 -1.94 -2.87
CA TYR A 27 -7.59 -2.40 -3.64
C TYR A 27 -6.81 -3.45 -2.88
N GLN A 28 -6.30 -4.47 -3.58
CA GLN A 28 -5.46 -5.49 -2.97
C GLN A 28 -4.25 -4.87 -2.26
N ALA A 29 -3.90 -5.40 -1.08
CA ALA A 29 -2.74 -5.00 -0.29
C ALA A 29 -2.30 -6.15 0.62
N GLY A 30 -1.39 -5.88 1.55
CA GLY A 30 -1.01 -6.83 2.58
C GLY A 30 0.29 -7.59 2.32
N LEU A 31 1.04 -7.22 1.28
CA LEU A 31 2.34 -7.82 0.98
C LEU A 31 3.46 -6.88 1.44
N GLY A 32 4.20 -7.26 2.47
CA GLY A 32 5.29 -6.44 3.01
C GLY A 32 6.46 -6.25 2.04
N MET A 33 6.69 -7.18 1.11
CA MET A 33 7.65 -7.02 0.00
C MET A 33 7.05 -6.33 -1.23
N GLY A 34 5.77 -5.93 -1.18
CA GLY A 34 5.10 -5.10 -2.19
C GLY A 34 4.65 -5.82 -3.46
N ASP A 35 5.25 -6.94 -3.83
CA ASP A 35 4.92 -7.69 -5.04
C ASP A 35 4.75 -9.18 -4.75
N ARG A 36 3.72 -9.81 -5.36
CA ARG A 36 3.43 -11.23 -5.23
C ARG A 36 4.58 -12.12 -5.68
N ASP A 37 5.34 -11.68 -6.68
CA ASP A 37 6.40 -12.48 -7.30
C ASP A 37 7.52 -12.80 -6.31
N TYR A 38 7.83 -11.92 -5.36
CA TYR A 38 8.78 -12.22 -4.29
C TYR A 38 8.40 -13.43 -3.44
N TYR A 39 7.11 -13.76 -3.34
CA TYR A 39 6.60 -14.88 -2.56
C TYR A 39 6.44 -16.16 -3.36
N LEU A 40 6.21 -16.04 -4.67
CA LEU A 40 5.78 -17.15 -5.53
C LEU A 40 6.88 -17.68 -6.45
N LEU A 41 7.82 -16.82 -6.89
CA LEU A 41 8.91 -17.25 -7.76
C LEU A 41 10.00 -17.97 -6.97
N GLU A 42 10.59 -19.01 -7.60
CA GLU A 42 11.62 -19.85 -7.00
C GLU A 42 13.04 -19.52 -7.53
N ASP A 43 13.21 -18.40 -8.22
CA ASP A 43 14.52 -17.92 -8.63
C ASP A 43 15.39 -17.49 -7.41
N GLU A 44 16.70 -17.48 -7.62
CA GLU A 44 17.69 -17.20 -6.56
C GLU A 44 17.50 -15.81 -5.92
N SER A 45 17.10 -14.81 -6.72
CA SER A 45 16.88 -13.44 -6.25
C SER A 45 15.66 -13.38 -5.32
N SER A 46 14.56 -14.01 -5.70
CA SER A 46 13.34 -14.09 -4.88
C SER A 46 13.57 -14.86 -3.60
N GLN A 47 14.35 -15.95 -3.64
CA GLN A 47 14.72 -16.72 -2.45
C GLN A 47 15.57 -15.88 -1.48
N LYS A 48 16.59 -15.18 -1.98
CA LYS A 48 17.43 -14.28 -1.17
C LYS A 48 16.61 -13.15 -0.54
N MET A 49 15.64 -12.60 -1.29
CA MET A 49 14.74 -11.56 -0.78
C MET A 49 13.88 -12.09 0.37
N ARG A 50 13.30 -13.30 0.23
CA ARG A 50 12.52 -13.92 1.30
C ARG A 50 13.34 -14.17 2.56
N GLU A 51 14.60 -14.63 2.43
CA GLU A 51 15.47 -14.84 3.59
C GLU A 51 15.82 -13.51 4.28
N ALA A 52 16.13 -12.46 3.53
CA ALA A 52 16.36 -11.14 4.10
C ALA A 52 15.10 -10.59 4.81
N TYR A 53 13.93 -10.86 4.25
CA TYR A 53 12.65 -10.45 4.85
C TYR A 53 12.35 -11.20 6.15
N LYS A 54 12.60 -12.50 6.20
CA LYS A 54 12.48 -13.29 7.45
C LYS A 54 13.39 -12.74 8.53
N ASN A 55 14.65 -12.41 8.19
CA ASN A 55 15.59 -11.80 9.11
C ASN A 55 15.10 -10.44 9.64
N TYR A 56 14.48 -9.63 8.78
CA TYR A 56 13.87 -8.37 9.18
C TYR A 56 12.72 -8.58 10.18
N ILE A 57 11.81 -9.52 9.90
CA ILE A 57 10.72 -9.89 10.81
C ILE A 57 11.28 -10.33 12.17
N THR A 58 12.23 -11.29 12.18
CA THR A 58 12.87 -11.78 13.40
C THR A 58 13.46 -10.62 14.21
N ARG A 59 14.17 -9.71 13.54
CA ARG A 59 14.79 -8.55 14.19
C ARG A 59 13.76 -7.64 14.86
N LEU A 60 12.65 -7.34 14.20
CA LEU A 60 11.58 -6.52 14.77
C LEU A 60 10.96 -7.18 16.02
N PHE A 61 10.65 -8.46 15.96
CA PHE A 61 10.08 -9.17 17.11
C PHE A 61 11.07 -9.30 18.26
N THR A 62 12.34 -9.51 17.99
CA THR A 62 13.39 -9.48 19.00
C THR A 62 13.49 -8.11 19.68
N LEU A 63 13.40 -7.03 18.92
CA LEU A 63 13.46 -5.66 19.46
C LEU A 63 12.29 -5.30 20.39
N ILE A 64 11.15 -5.94 20.26
CA ILE A 64 10.04 -5.78 21.21
C ILE A 64 10.08 -6.79 22.37
N GLY A 65 11.15 -7.56 22.49
CA GLY A 65 11.38 -8.47 23.62
C GLY A 65 10.78 -9.86 23.48
N CYS A 66 10.40 -10.30 22.28
CA CYS A 66 9.96 -11.67 22.03
C CYS A 66 11.12 -12.66 22.17
N SER A 67 10.84 -13.87 22.66
CA SER A 67 11.81 -14.96 22.67
C SER A 67 12.13 -15.42 21.24
N PRO A 68 13.24 -16.14 21.02
CA PRO A 68 13.55 -16.72 19.71
C PRO A 68 12.41 -17.57 19.15
N GLU A 69 11.78 -18.39 19.98
CA GLU A 69 10.66 -19.25 19.58
C GLU A 69 9.42 -18.42 19.15
N GLN A 70 9.15 -17.31 19.84
CA GLN A 70 8.08 -16.39 19.47
C GLN A 70 8.39 -15.66 18.16
N ALA A 71 9.64 -15.26 17.95
CA ALA A 71 10.06 -14.63 16.70
C ALA A 71 9.96 -15.61 15.52
N ASP A 72 10.35 -16.85 15.68
CA ASP A 72 10.23 -17.91 14.67
C ASP A 72 8.75 -18.20 14.36
N ALA A 73 7.88 -18.26 15.37
CA ALA A 73 6.44 -18.42 15.20
C ALA A 73 5.85 -17.23 14.41
N ALA A 74 6.30 -16.01 14.69
CA ALA A 74 5.88 -14.81 13.96
C ALA A 74 6.32 -14.87 12.49
N VAL A 75 7.58 -15.23 12.21
CA VAL A 75 8.08 -15.40 10.84
C VAL A 75 7.23 -16.40 10.06
N ASN A 76 6.96 -17.57 10.65
CA ASN A 76 6.17 -18.61 10.00
C ASN A 76 4.73 -18.14 9.72
N ALA A 77 4.10 -17.48 10.68
CA ALA A 77 2.74 -16.96 10.54
C ALA A 77 2.65 -15.87 9.45
N ILE A 78 3.57 -14.92 9.47
CA ILE A 78 3.59 -13.81 8.52
C ILE A 78 3.86 -14.33 7.11
N MET A 79 4.87 -15.18 6.93
CA MET A 79 5.19 -15.75 5.63
C MET A 79 4.05 -16.62 5.07
N LYS A 80 3.35 -17.38 5.92
CA LYS A 80 2.16 -18.14 5.54
C LYS A 80 1.04 -17.23 5.04
N ILE A 81 0.71 -16.19 5.80
CA ILE A 81 -0.36 -15.26 5.46
C ILE A 81 -0.03 -14.48 4.18
N GLU A 82 1.17 -13.90 4.11
CA GLU A 82 1.56 -13.09 2.94
C GLU A 82 1.73 -13.92 1.67
N ARG A 83 2.20 -15.17 1.77
CA ARG A 83 2.19 -16.09 0.63
C ARG A 83 0.77 -16.39 0.16
N GLY A 84 -0.15 -16.65 1.08
CA GLY A 84 -1.56 -16.84 0.73
C GLY A 84 -2.19 -15.59 0.11
N ILE A 85 -1.85 -14.40 0.60
CA ILE A 85 -2.25 -13.12 -0.03
C ILE A 85 -1.66 -13.00 -1.44
N ALA A 86 -0.38 -13.36 -1.63
CA ALA A 86 0.27 -13.32 -2.94
C ALA A 86 -0.40 -14.25 -3.96
N GLU A 87 -0.83 -15.44 -3.52
CA GLU A 87 -1.52 -16.43 -4.38
C GLU A 87 -2.85 -15.90 -4.91
N VAL A 88 -3.58 -15.11 -4.13
CA VAL A 88 -4.88 -14.54 -4.53
C VAL A 88 -4.78 -13.13 -5.13
N SER A 89 -3.60 -12.50 -5.09
CA SER A 89 -3.35 -11.19 -5.64
C SER A 89 -3.24 -11.22 -7.17
N PHE A 90 -3.71 -10.17 -7.82
CA PHE A 90 -3.51 -9.97 -9.26
C PHE A 90 -2.03 -9.75 -9.59
N SER A 91 -1.61 -10.23 -10.75
CA SER A 91 -0.29 -9.95 -11.31
C SER A 91 -0.14 -8.49 -11.72
N ARG A 92 1.10 -8.03 -11.95
CA ARG A 92 1.35 -6.69 -12.50
C ARG A 92 0.67 -6.45 -13.86
N GLU A 93 0.52 -7.48 -14.65
CA GLU A 93 -0.16 -7.43 -15.95
C GLU A 93 -1.66 -7.27 -15.77
N ASP A 94 -2.27 -8.09 -14.90
CA ASP A 94 -3.70 -7.98 -14.58
C ASP A 94 -4.07 -6.64 -13.94
N LEU A 95 -3.19 -6.07 -13.11
CA LEU A 95 -3.41 -4.74 -12.51
C LEU A 95 -3.44 -3.59 -13.53
N ARG A 96 -2.90 -3.79 -14.74
CA ARG A 96 -2.95 -2.80 -15.82
C ARG A 96 -4.23 -2.87 -16.67
N ASP A 97 -4.97 -3.95 -16.55
CA ASP A 97 -6.22 -4.15 -17.29
C ASP A 97 -7.35 -3.40 -16.56
N SER A 98 -7.69 -2.21 -17.05
CA SER A 98 -8.73 -1.36 -16.46
C SER A 98 -10.11 -2.01 -16.43
N GLN A 99 -10.42 -2.91 -17.37
CA GLN A 99 -11.71 -3.61 -17.41
C GLN A 99 -11.79 -4.67 -16.31
N LYS A 100 -10.72 -5.43 -16.08
CA LYS A 100 -10.64 -6.40 -14.97
C LYS A 100 -10.68 -5.74 -13.61
N ASN A 101 -10.14 -4.52 -13.52
CA ASN A 101 -10.01 -3.76 -12.28
C ASN A 101 -11.16 -2.77 -12.02
N TYR A 102 -12.25 -2.82 -12.78
CA TYR A 102 -13.44 -2.03 -12.53
C TYR A 102 -14.64 -2.93 -12.20
N ASN A 103 -14.97 -3.01 -10.92
CA ASN A 103 -16.03 -3.88 -10.39
C ASN A 103 -16.96 -3.09 -9.46
N LYS A 104 -17.61 -2.04 -10.04
CA LYS A 104 -18.58 -1.24 -9.30
C LYS A 104 -19.82 -2.07 -8.96
N MET A 105 -20.18 -2.10 -7.69
CA MET A 105 -21.34 -2.82 -7.19
C MET A 105 -21.96 -2.14 -5.98
N SER A 106 -23.17 -2.57 -5.59
CA SER A 106 -23.77 -2.12 -4.34
C SER A 106 -23.00 -2.66 -3.13
N ILE A 107 -23.09 -1.96 -2.00
CA ILE A 107 -22.52 -2.42 -0.74
C ILE A 107 -23.14 -3.76 -0.32
N GLU A 108 -24.43 -3.93 -0.52
CA GLU A 108 -25.17 -5.14 -0.19
C GLU A 108 -24.65 -6.35 -1.00
N ASP A 109 -24.46 -6.17 -2.32
CA ASP A 109 -23.92 -7.24 -3.18
C ASP A 109 -22.47 -7.58 -2.81
N PHE A 110 -21.66 -6.58 -2.45
CA PHE A 110 -20.31 -6.81 -2.00
C PHE A 110 -20.27 -7.61 -0.71
N LYS A 111 -21.05 -7.23 0.30
CA LYS A 111 -21.17 -7.95 1.58
C LYS A 111 -21.65 -9.38 1.41
N ALA A 112 -22.62 -9.59 0.53
CA ALA A 112 -23.19 -10.92 0.29
C ALA A 112 -22.14 -11.91 -0.30
N LYS A 113 -21.15 -11.38 -1.04
CA LYS A 113 -20.07 -12.18 -1.65
C LYS A 113 -18.81 -12.29 -0.80
N ASN A 114 -18.65 -11.42 0.18
CA ASN A 114 -17.39 -11.29 0.93
C ASN A 114 -17.66 -11.23 2.43
N ASP A 115 -17.44 -12.34 3.12
CA ASP A 115 -17.64 -12.49 4.55
C ASP A 115 -16.32 -12.40 5.37
N LEU A 116 -15.31 -11.73 4.83
CA LEU A 116 -13.99 -11.56 5.44
C LEU A 116 -14.08 -10.95 6.84
N LEU A 117 -14.92 -9.94 6.99
CA LEU A 117 -15.13 -9.23 8.24
C LEU A 117 -16.55 -8.63 8.29
N ASN A 118 -16.91 -8.12 9.46
CA ASN A 118 -18.13 -7.34 9.57
C ASN A 118 -17.96 -5.99 8.89
N TRP A 119 -18.38 -5.91 7.63
CA TRP A 119 -18.21 -4.73 6.79
C TRP A 119 -19.00 -3.52 7.31
N ASP A 120 -20.13 -3.73 8.02
CA ASP A 120 -20.87 -2.62 8.60
C ASP A 120 -20.06 -1.93 9.68
N VAL A 121 -19.48 -2.70 10.60
CA VAL A 121 -18.57 -2.19 11.64
C VAL A 121 -17.34 -1.54 11.02
N TYR A 122 -16.80 -2.12 9.95
CA TYR A 122 -15.64 -1.56 9.25
C TYR A 122 -15.96 -0.18 8.64
N PHE A 123 -17.02 -0.07 7.84
CA PHE A 123 -17.43 1.20 7.22
C PHE A 123 -17.85 2.23 8.26
N GLU A 124 -18.54 1.82 9.33
CA GLU A 124 -18.87 2.71 10.45
C GLU A 124 -17.60 3.29 11.09
N SER A 125 -16.60 2.45 11.36
CA SER A 125 -15.33 2.89 11.96
C SER A 125 -14.56 3.89 11.09
N MET A 126 -14.79 3.84 9.77
CA MET A 126 -14.22 4.76 8.78
C MET A 126 -15.07 6.03 8.57
N GLY A 127 -16.26 6.12 9.21
CA GLY A 127 -17.21 7.21 9.01
C GLY A 127 -17.90 7.17 7.65
N MET A 128 -18.08 5.98 7.07
CA MET A 128 -18.60 5.76 5.72
C MET A 128 -19.95 5.00 5.76
N MET A 129 -20.90 5.47 6.58
CA MET A 129 -22.19 4.81 6.77
C MET A 129 -23.16 4.96 5.58
N ASP A 130 -23.03 6.04 4.80
CA ASP A 130 -24.00 6.41 3.76
C ASP A 130 -23.59 6.00 2.35
N ILE A 131 -22.50 5.22 2.21
CA ILE A 131 -22.06 4.77 0.89
C ILE A 131 -23.01 3.71 0.35
N LYS A 132 -23.44 3.86 -0.89
CA LYS A 132 -24.34 2.92 -1.57
C LYS A 132 -23.60 1.98 -2.52
N TYR A 133 -22.49 2.44 -3.07
CA TYR A 133 -21.70 1.74 -4.08
C TYR A 133 -20.22 1.82 -3.73
N LEU A 134 -19.48 0.79 -4.11
CA LEU A 134 -18.03 0.78 -4.11
C LEU A 134 -17.51 0.14 -5.41
N ASP A 135 -16.24 0.34 -5.68
CA ASP A 135 -15.51 -0.39 -6.71
C ASP A 135 -14.49 -1.34 -6.03
N ALA A 136 -14.77 -2.63 -6.09
CA ALA A 136 -13.85 -3.67 -5.61
C ALA A 136 -12.87 -4.02 -6.74
N LYS A 137 -11.76 -3.29 -6.83
CA LYS A 137 -10.81 -3.35 -7.96
C LYS A 137 -10.43 -4.78 -8.37
N GLN A 138 -10.06 -5.62 -7.45
CA GLN A 138 -9.71 -7.03 -7.68
C GLN A 138 -10.72 -7.93 -6.95
N LEU A 139 -11.92 -8.10 -7.50
CA LEU A 139 -13.03 -8.74 -6.80
C LEU A 139 -12.68 -10.15 -6.26
N SER A 140 -12.04 -11.00 -7.08
CA SER A 140 -11.66 -12.36 -6.66
C SER A 140 -10.61 -12.39 -5.55
N PHE A 141 -9.85 -11.32 -5.37
CA PHE A 141 -8.91 -11.18 -4.26
C PHE A 141 -9.62 -11.25 -2.91
N TYR A 142 -10.79 -10.62 -2.76
CA TYR A 142 -11.52 -10.58 -1.49
C TYR A 142 -12.12 -11.94 -1.12
N GLU A 143 -12.59 -12.69 -2.12
CA GLU A 143 -13.08 -14.06 -1.93
C GLU A 143 -11.92 -14.98 -1.48
N GLY A 144 -10.78 -14.88 -2.16
CA GLY A 144 -9.57 -15.62 -1.81
C GLY A 144 -9.02 -15.25 -0.43
N LEU A 145 -9.01 -13.96 -0.09
CA LEU A 145 -8.58 -13.46 1.22
C LEU A 145 -9.51 -13.96 2.34
N SER A 146 -10.81 -13.98 2.11
CA SER A 146 -11.78 -14.54 3.06
C SER A 146 -11.49 -16.02 3.33
N ALA A 147 -11.26 -16.82 2.30
CA ALA A 147 -10.90 -18.23 2.43
C ALA A 147 -9.57 -18.43 3.16
N LEU A 148 -8.56 -17.61 2.87
CA LEU A 148 -7.26 -17.63 3.55
C LEU A 148 -7.42 -17.36 5.04
N MET A 149 -8.17 -16.31 5.42
CA MET A 149 -8.33 -15.93 6.82
C MET A 149 -9.07 -16.97 7.65
N LYS A 150 -10.01 -17.71 7.06
CA LYS A 150 -10.67 -18.85 7.71
C LYS A 150 -9.71 -20.02 8.01
N ASN A 151 -8.62 -20.12 7.26
CA ASN A 151 -7.59 -21.15 7.43
C ASN A 151 -6.38 -20.68 8.26
N THR A 152 -6.46 -19.50 8.88
CA THR A 152 -5.46 -18.97 9.79
C THR A 152 -5.96 -18.94 11.23
N THR A 153 -5.08 -19.21 12.19
CA THR A 153 -5.41 -19.10 13.61
C THR A 153 -5.42 -17.63 14.05
N LEU A 154 -6.11 -17.35 15.16
CA LEU A 154 -6.12 -16.02 15.75
C LEU A 154 -4.70 -15.55 16.12
N ASP A 155 -3.83 -16.44 16.57
CA ASP A 155 -2.45 -16.07 16.93
C ASP A 155 -1.60 -15.76 15.71
N GLU A 156 -1.76 -16.49 14.58
CA GLU A 156 -1.14 -16.14 13.32
C GLU A 156 -1.59 -14.74 12.84
N GLN A 157 -2.88 -14.44 12.94
CA GLN A 157 -3.43 -13.12 12.59
C GLN A 157 -2.87 -11.99 13.48
N LYS A 158 -2.73 -12.26 14.80
CA LYS A 158 -2.11 -11.30 15.72
C LYS A 158 -0.65 -11.02 15.36
N TYR A 159 0.14 -12.05 15.06
CA TYR A 159 1.53 -11.87 14.62
C TYR A 159 1.60 -11.01 13.34
N TYR A 160 0.75 -11.29 12.37
CA TYR A 160 0.70 -10.54 11.13
C TYR A 160 0.32 -9.07 11.35
N LEU A 161 -0.73 -8.79 12.15
CA LEU A 161 -1.13 -7.41 12.47
C LEU A 161 -0.06 -6.68 13.29
N THR A 162 0.57 -7.36 14.25
CA THR A 162 1.68 -6.80 15.04
C THR A 162 2.85 -6.45 14.14
N PHE A 163 3.20 -7.31 13.20
CA PHE A 163 4.26 -7.03 12.23
C PHE A 163 3.94 -5.81 11.36
N ASN A 164 2.73 -5.72 10.82
CA ASN A 164 2.33 -4.56 10.01
C ASN A 164 2.43 -3.26 10.80
N LEU A 165 2.03 -3.27 12.08
CA LEU A 165 2.17 -2.12 12.97
C LEU A 165 3.65 -1.78 13.21
N LEU A 166 4.47 -2.75 13.56
CA LEU A 166 5.90 -2.56 13.82
C LEU A 166 6.63 -2.05 12.58
N SER A 167 6.40 -2.67 11.43
CA SER A 167 7.06 -2.30 10.18
C SER A 167 6.69 -0.88 9.75
N SER A 168 5.42 -0.49 9.85
CA SER A 168 4.99 0.88 9.53
C SER A 168 5.52 1.93 10.51
N ALA A 169 5.71 1.57 11.79
CA ALA A 169 6.23 2.45 12.82
C ALA A 169 7.77 2.50 12.86
N ALA A 170 8.46 1.46 12.41
CA ALA A 170 9.92 1.30 12.54
C ALA A 170 10.74 2.54 12.12
N PRO A 171 10.43 3.25 11.02
CA PRO A 171 11.16 4.47 10.65
C PRO A 171 11.09 5.61 11.67
N TYR A 172 10.14 5.56 12.59
CA TYR A 172 9.84 6.62 13.58
C TYR A 172 10.18 6.21 15.02
N LEU A 173 10.59 4.97 15.25
CA LEU A 173 10.96 4.45 16.54
C LEU A 173 12.45 4.71 16.86
N SER A 174 13.00 4.04 17.88
CA SER A 174 14.41 4.16 18.27
C SER A 174 15.37 3.64 17.18
N ASP A 175 16.64 4.05 17.26
CA ASP A 175 17.65 3.74 16.24
C ASP A 175 17.75 2.27 15.83
N PRO A 176 17.61 1.25 16.72
CA PRO A 176 17.61 -0.15 16.30
C PRO A 176 16.48 -0.51 15.32
N PHE A 177 15.28 0.06 15.48
CA PHE A 177 14.16 -0.14 14.56
C PHE A 177 14.39 0.57 13.23
N VAL A 178 14.85 1.82 13.27
CA VAL A 178 15.22 2.59 12.08
C VAL A 178 16.31 1.88 11.28
N ALA A 179 17.30 1.30 11.97
CA ALA A 179 18.36 0.53 11.32
C ALA A 179 17.83 -0.77 10.69
N ALA A 180 16.91 -1.49 11.37
CA ALA A 180 16.30 -2.69 10.84
C ALA A 180 15.50 -2.39 9.56
N ASP A 181 14.67 -1.35 9.58
CA ASP A 181 13.89 -0.89 8.43
C ASP A 181 14.81 -0.51 7.25
N PHE A 182 15.85 0.28 7.50
CA PHE A 182 16.78 0.69 6.46
C PHE A 182 17.58 -0.48 5.88
N ASP A 183 18.03 -1.42 6.70
CA ASP A 183 18.79 -2.59 6.24
C ASP A 183 17.95 -3.45 5.28
N PHE A 184 16.64 -3.57 5.51
CA PHE A 184 15.76 -4.30 4.61
C PHE A 184 15.25 -3.42 3.45
N TYR A 185 14.43 -2.42 3.70
CA TYR A 185 13.79 -1.62 2.64
C TYR A 185 14.75 -0.66 1.93
N GLY A 186 15.70 -0.12 2.66
CA GLY A 186 16.72 0.78 2.10
C GLY A 186 17.80 0.05 1.33
N LYS A 187 18.52 -0.85 1.99
CA LYS A 187 19.69 -1.54 1.38
C LYS A 187 19.22 -2.69 0.50
N THR A 188 18.50 -3.65 1.04
CA THR A 188 18.20 -4.91 0.34
C THR A 188 17.22 -4.70 -0.81
N MET A 189 16.10 -4.01 -0.57
CA MET A 189 15.09 -3.82 -1.62
C MET A 189 15.40 -2.68 -2.57
N SER A 190 15.94 -1.55 -2.07
CA SER A 190 16.13 -0.34 -2.88
C SER A 190 17.58 -0.08 -3.27
N GLY A 191 18.56 -0.91 -2.86
CA GLY A 191 19.97 -0.80 -3.22
C GLY A 191 20.71 0.43 -2.65
N ARG A 192 20.13 1.13 -1.67
CA ARG A 192 20.76 2.29 -1.04
C ARG A 192 21.97 1.85 -0.23
N GLN A 193 23.05 2.61 -0.31
CA GLN A 193 24.28 2.30 0.44
C GLN A 193 24.24 2.85 1.87
N GLU A 194 23.66 4.05 2.04
CA GLU A 194 23.66 4.77 3.30
C GLU A 194 22.27 5.34 3.64
N GLN A 195 21.97 5.40 4.93
CA GLN A 195 20.78 6.04 5.45
C GLN A 195 20.91 7.57 5.33
N GLN A 196 19.83 8.21 4.94
CA GLN A 196 19.79 9.67 4.92
C GLN A 196 19.96 10.24 6.34
N PRO A 197 20.66 11.40 6.48
CA PRO A 197 20.76 12.10 7.75
C PRO A 197 19.38 12.37 8.36
N ARG A 198 19.29 12.33 9.70
CA ARG A 198 18.02 12.47 10.43
C ARG A 198 17.22 13.71 10.00
N TRP A 199 17.89 14.85 9.77
CA TRP A 199 17.19 16.06 9.36
C TRP A 199 16.51 15.96 8.00
N LYS A 200 17.10 15.22 7.05
CA LYS A 200 16.48 14.96 5.73
C LYS A 200 15.26 14.04 5.87
N ARG A 201 15.35 13.02 6.71
CA ARG A 201 14.23 12.12 6.99
C ARG A 201 13.07 12.88 7.66
N ALA A 202 13.38 13.72 8.65
CA ALA A 202 12.40 14.58 9.30
C ALA A 202 11.73 15.55 8.30
N LEU A 203 12.52 16.18 7.42
CA LEU A 203 11.99 17.04 6.37
C LEU A 203 11.07 16.28 5.40
N SER A 204 11.44 15.06 5.02
CA SER A 204 10.58 14.21 4.17
C SER A 204 9.25 13.89 4.85
N THR A 205 9.26 13.62 6.16
CA THR A 205 8.03 13.41 6.94
C THR A 205 7.14 14.66 6.96
N VAL A 206 7.73 15.83 7.19
CA VAL A 206 7.00 17.11 7.16
C VAL A 206 6.41 17.37 5.77
N ASN A 207 7.21 17.16 4.71
CA ASN A 207 6.75 17.31 3.33
C ASN A 207 5.61 16.33 2.98
N GLY A 208 5.65 15.10 3.49
CA GLY A 208 4.57 14.13 3.29
C GLY A 208 3.27 14.50 4.02
N ALA A 209 3.38 15.03 5.23
CA ALA A 209 2.22 15.38 6.06
C ALA A 209 1.61 16.75 5.73
N LEU A 210 2.43 17.73 5.33
CA LEU A 210 2.07 19.14 5.16
C LEU A 210 2.49 19.69 3.78
N SER A 211 2.41 18.87 2.73
CA SER A 211 2.91 19.17 1.38
C SER A 211 2.44 20.53 0.84
N GLU A 212 1.15 20.81 0.97
CA GLU A 212 0.56 22.06 0.47
C GLU A 212 1.08 23.30 1.23
N ALA A 213 1.18 23.21 2.56
CA ALA A 213 1.69 24.32 3.37
C ALA A 213 3.18 24.59 3.09
N VAL A 214 3.99 23.52 2.98
CA VAL A 214 5.41 23.63 2.62
C VAL A 214 5.55 24.14 1.17
N GLY A 215 4.69 23.68 0.26
CA GLY A 215 4.61 24.13 -1.12
C GLY A 215 4.36 25.63 -1.23
N GLN A 216 3.42 26.18 -0.45
CA GLN A 216 3.16 27.62 -0.40
C GLN A 216 4.40 28.41 0.02
N MET A 217 5.10 27.97 1.07
CA MET A 217 6.33 28.63 1.53
C MET A 217 7.44 28.58 0.49
N TYR A 218 7.59 27.42 -0.19
CA TYR A 218 8.58 27.27 -1.26
C TYR A 218 8.27 28.18 -2.43
N VAL A 219 7.03 28.19 -2.90
CA VAL A 219 6.58 29.02 -4.02
C VAL A 219 6.78 30.51 -3.71
N ALA A 220 6.40 30.97 -2.53
CA ALA A 220 6.58 32.34 -2.12
C ALA A 220 8.05 32.80 -2.17
N LYS A 221 8.99 31.90 -1.89
CA LYS A 221 10.42 32.24 -1.81
C LYS A 221 11.20 31.97 -3.12
N TYR A 222 10.88 30.90 -3.82
CA TYR A 222 11.72 30.38 -4.89
C TYR A 222 11.04 30.28 -6.26
N PHE A 223 9.73 30.53 -6.35
CA PHE A 223 8.99 30.38 -7.59
C PHE A 223 8.33 31.70 -8.03
N PRO A 224 9.04 32.54 -8.78
CA PRO A 224 8.53 33.85 -9.23
C PRO A 224 7.35 33.70 -10.18
N ALA A 225 6.49 34.74 -10.23
CA ALA A 225 5.29 34.78 -11.09
C ALA A 225 5.59 34.47 -12.56
N SER A 226 6.72 34.94 -13.09
CA SER A 226 7.15 34.65 -14.46
C SER A 226 7.38 33.15 -14.74
N SER A 227 7.82 32.38 -13.75
CA SER A 227 7.95 30.93 -13.86
C SER A 227 6.59 30.26 -13.91
N LYS A 228 5.62 30.75 -13.11
CA LYS A 228 4.24 30.25 -13.15
C LYS A 228 3.59 30.46 -14.51
N GLU A 229 3.75 31.64 -15.11
CA GLU A 229 3.24 31.95 -16.44
C GLU A 229 3.83 31.03 -17.52
N LYS A 230 5.16 30.80 -17.49
CA LYS A 230 5.81 29.86 -18.40
C LYS A 230 5.28 28.43 -18.26
N MET A 231 5.08 27.96 -17.03
CA MET A 231 4.53 26.63 -16.77
C MET A 231 3.09 26.51 -17.26
N LEU A 232 2.24 27.52 -17.01
CA LEU A 232 0.87 27.53 -17.51
C LEU A 232 0.81 27.52 -19.03
N LYS A 233 1.68 28.29 -19.70
CA LYS A 233 1.78 28.26 -21.16
C LYS A 233 2.21 26.86 -21.65
N MET A 234 3.24 26.27 -21.07
CA MET A 234 3.70 24.92 -21.43
C MET A 234 2.60 23.87 -21.26
N VAL A 235 1.84 23.91 -20.17
CA VAL A 235 0.69 23.00 -19.94
C VAL A 235 -0.38 23.22 -21.00
N GLY A 236 -0.70 24.48 -21.35
CA GLY A 236 -1.64 24.80 -22.42
C GLY A 236 -1.19 24.27 -23.80
N ASP A 237 0.09 24.42 -24.11
CA ASP A 237 0.68 23.92 -25.36
C ASP A 237 0.63 22.38 -25.42
N LEU A 238 0.89 21.69 -24.29
CA LEU A 238 0.78 20.23 -24.18
C LEU A 238 -0.67 19.74 -24.33
N GLN A 239 -1.63 20.43 -23.70
CA GLN A 239 -3.06 20.10 -23.82
C GLN A 239 -3.52 20.26 -25.27
N LYS A 240 -3.11 21.35 -25.96
CA LYS A 240 -3.43 21.55 -27.36
C LYS A 240 -2.82 20.46 -28.26
N ALA A 241 -1.54 20.15 -28.09
CA ALA A 241 -0.88 19.09 -28.85
C ALA A 241 -1.53 17.72 -28.66
N LEU A 242 -1.99 17.42 -27.43
CA LEU A 242 -2.72 16.18 -27.15
C LEU A 242 -4.08 16.18 -27.87
N GLY A 243 -4.83 17.27 -27.83
CA GLY A 243 -6.11 17.42 -28.53
C GLY A 243 -5.94 17.20 -30.03
N ASP A 244 -4.99 17.93 -30.66
CA ASP A 244 -4.68 17.82 -32.09
C ASP A 244 -4.33 16.37 -32.49
N ARG A 245 -3.65 15.62 -31.60
CA ARG A 245 -3.29 14.21 -31.85
C ARG A 245 -4.51 13.29 -31.72
N CYS A 246 -5.33 13.46 -30.70
CA CYS A 246 -6.57 12.69 -30.56
C CYS A 246 -7.50 12.88 -31.75
N ASP A 247 -7.63 14.10 -32.28
CA ASP A 247 -8.46 14.41 -33.45
C ASP A 247 -7.90 13.83 -34.73
N SER A 248 -6.57 13.62 -34.82
CA SER A 248 -5.93 13.06 -36.00
C SER A 248 -5.98 11.52 -36.08
N GLU A 249 -6.24 10.84 -34.95
CA GLU A 249 -6.32 9.37 -34.84
C GLU A 249 -7.77 8.85 -34.80
N SER A 250 -8.77 9.74 -34.83
CA SER A 250 -10.20 9.44 -34.91
C SER A 250 -10.71 9.50 -36.35
#